data_d76ebdae0c6042a2da9fcda7115191a6
#
_entry.id   d76ebdae0c6042a2da9fcda7115191a6
#
_cell.length_a   1.000
_cell.length_b   1.000
_cell.length_c   1.000
_cell.angle_alpha   90.00
_cell.angle_beta   90.00
_cell.angle_gamma   90.00
#
_symmetry.space_group_name_H-M   'P 1'
#
loop_
_entity.id
_entity.type
_entity.pdbx_description
1 polymer ?
#
loop_
_entity_poly.entity_id
_entity_poly.type
_entity_poly.pdbx_seq_one_letter_code
_entity_poly.pdbx_strand_id
1 'polypeptide(L)'
;MSTSLKHTRIELNNAVFSLPDIVAKAEGYFIDEGVDVELVLPEKRKAMLAAADAPIKQHSAIQSFLWHEGIEKGEFSVYHACEWGQMRRTQDTCAGVKVITKRAAVSTQAIIVRGDSPYNVPQDLADVEVAVNYHAGSHYITLGMLAGFMKQDQVKTVHIGVPNQRFKAVMDGRIQAAAVMEPWISAAEKLGFKVICEAFYNGLEVADPSVDTELFDALRRAHIRAVDKINQDIRPWLHHLTAEVPADIVKLETSDLHLPRLRYNHPEFYSPAEFQRTYDFMVERGLINPESTFDKLVGGRAAELGKVGAQLAS
;
A
#
# COMPACT_ATOMS: atom_id res chain seq x y z
N MET A 1 -40.47 -0.38 -1.61
CA MET A 1 -39.78 -0.49 -2.90
C MET A 1 -38.41 -1.04 -2.59
N SER A 2 -38.05 -2.23 -3.07
CA SER A 2 -36.69 -2.77 -2.91
C SER A 2 -35.79 -1.94 -3.81
N THR A 3 -35.02 -1.03 -3.26
CA THR A 3 -33.93 -0.36 -3.99
C THR A 3 -32.91 -1.47 -4.34
N SER A 4 -32.66 -1.68 -5.62
CA SER A 4 -31.59 -2.60 -6.03
C SER A 4 -30.26 -2.07 -5.51
N LEU A 5 -29.48 -2.93 -4.88
CA LEU A 5 -28.14 -2.57 -4.41
C LEU A 5 -27.26 -2.15 -5.62
N LYS A 6 -26.46 -1.11 -5.47
CA LYS A 6 -25.39 -0.80 -6.42
C LYS A 6 -24.32 -1.87 -6.28
N HIS A 7 -23.79 -2.40 -7.39
CA HIS A 7 -22.72 -3.39 -7.36
C HIS A 7 -21.38 -2.74 -7.70
N THR A 8 -20.31 -3.09 -6.98
CA THR A 8 -18.95 -2.68 -7.30
C THR A 8 -17.94 -3.74 -6.85
N ARG A 9 -16.74 -3.67 -7.44
CA ARG A 9 -15.63 -4.58 -7.12
C ARG A 9 -14.44 -3.80 -6.61
N ILE A 10 -13.90 -4.24 -5.46
CA ILE A 10 -12.70 -3.66 -4.82
C ILE A 10 -11.58 -4.69 -4.87
N GLU A 11 -10.40 -4.33 -5.38
CA GLU A 11 -9.23 -5.20 -5.35
C GLU A 11 -8.71 -5.38 -3.92
N LEU A 12 -8.54 -6.63 -3.51
CA LEU A 12 -7.81 -6.96 -2.28
C LEU A 12 -6.30 -6.80 -2.48
N ASN A 13 -5.70 -6.08 -1.57
CA ASN A 13 -4.26 -5.97 -1.39
C ASN A 13 -3.78 -6.89 -0.23
N ASN A 14 -2.61 -6.63 0.36
CA ASN A 14 -2.21 -7.28 1.60
C ASN A 14 -3.22 -6.98 2.72
N ALA A 15 -3.45 -7.92 3.62
CA ALA A 15 -4.49 -7.83 4.64
C ALA A 15 -4.36 -6.58 5.52
N VAL A 16 -3.12 -6.16 5.84
CA VAL A 16 -2.88 -4.92 6.60
C VAL A 16 -3.47 -3.68 5.92
N PHE A 17 -3.57 -3.69 4.60
CA PHE A 17 -4.11 -2.55 3.84
C PHE A 17 -5.60 -2.71 3.54
N SER A 18 -6.06 -3.95 3.31
CA SER A 18 -7.44 -4.27 2.98
C SER A 18 -8.30 -4.61 4.22
N LEU A 19 -7.76 -4.49 5.43
CA LEU A 19 -8.53 -4.81 6.63
C LEU A 19 -9.82 -3.99 6.74
N PRO A 20 -9.86 -2.68 6.42
CA PRO A 20 -11.12 -1.92 6.40
C PRO A 20 -12.14 -2.48 5.42
N ASP A 21 -11.73 -2.93 4.22
CA ASP A 21 -12.61 -3.57 3.24
C ASP A 21 -13.17 -4.89 3.76
N ILE A 22 -12.29 -5.71 4.33
CA ILE A 22 -12.64 -7.02 4.91
C ILE A 22 -13.64 -6.85 6.05
N VAL A 23 -13.40 -5.92 6.96
CA VAL A 23 -14.29 -5.64 8.10
C VAL A 23 -15.62 -5.05 7.63
N ALA A 24 -15.60 -4.09 6.70
CA ALA A 24 -16.83 -3.50 6.16
C ALA A 24 -17.71 -4.56 5.49
N LYS A 25 -17.11 -5.51 4.75
CA LYS A 25 -17.83 -6.63 4.14
C LYS A 25 -18.36 -7.61 5.18
N ALA A 26 -17.55 -8.03 6.14
CA ALA A 26 -17.91 -9.01 7.17
C ALA A 26 -19.01 -8.51 8.11
N GLU A 27 -18.97 -7.23 8.49
CA GLU A 27 -19.95 -6.60 9.38
C GLU A 27 -21.20 -6.11 8.62
N GLY A 28 -21.28 -6.28 7.29
CA GLY A 28 -22.41 -5.88 6.47
C GLY A 28 -22.51 -4.38 6.19
N TYR A 29 -21.50 -3.58 6.50
CA TYR A 29 -21.56 -2.12 6.38
C TYR A 29 -21.78 -1.64 4.95
N PHE A 30 -21.23 -2.32 3.95
CA PHE A 30 -21.51 -1.98 2.55
C PHE A 30 -22.99 -2.18 2.20
N ILE A 31 -23.59 -3.30 2.64
CA ILE A 31 -25.02 -3.60 2.41
C ILE A 31 -25.90 -2.56 3.09
N ASP A 32 -25.58 -2.16 4.31
CA ASP A 32 -26.31 -1.09 5.04
C ASP A 32 -26.30 0.22 4.29
N GLU A 33 -25.24 0.50 3.54
CA GLU A 33 -25.09 1.70 2.70
C GLU A 33 -25.67 1.52 1.27
N GLY A 34 -26.33 0.42 1.01
CA GLY A 34 -26.97 0.14 -0.28
C GLY A 34 -26.04 -0.36 -1.37
N VAL A 35 -24.86 -0.88 -1.02
CA VAL A 35 -23.84 -1.37 -1.97
C VAL A 35 -23.54 -2.83 -1.75
N ASP A 36 -23.61 -3.62 -2.83
CA ASP A 36 -23.06 -4.97 -2.88
C ASP A 36 -21.61 -4.92 -3.38
N VAL A 37 -20.67 -5.09 -2.47
CA VAL A 37 -19.23 -5.06 -2.77
C VAL A 37 -18.71 -6.49 -2.93
N GLU A 38 -18.10 -6.78 -4.07
CA GLU A 38 -17.27 -7.97 -4.28
C GLU A 38 -15.80 -7.62 -3.99
N LEU A 39 -15.15 -8.36 -3.07
CA LEU A 39 -13.71 -8.24 -2.82
C LEU A 39 -12.97 -9.19 -3.75
N VAL A 40 -12.14 -8.66 -4.63
CA VAL A 40 -11.49 -9.40 -5.71
C VAL A 40 -10.00 -9.53 -5.46
N LEU A 41 -9.48 -10.75 -5.50
CA LEU A 41 -8.04 -11.01 -5.60
C LEU A 41 -7.74 -11.50 -7.03
N PRO A 42 -7.18 -10.67 -7.92
CA PRO A 42 -6.90 -11.05 -9.31
C PRO A 42 -5.99 -12.27 -9.41
N GLU A 43 -6.25 -13.16 -10.39
CA GLU A 43 -5.50 -14.42 -10.58
C GLU A 43 -3.99 -14.20 -10.73
N LYS A 44 -3.59 -13.16 -11.47
CA LYS A 44 -2.18 -12.78 -11.61
C LYS A 44 -1.53 -12.48 -10.26
N ARG A 45 -2.26 -11.80 -9.37
CA ARG A 45 -1.78 -11.51 -8.03
C ARG A 45 -1.69 -12.76 -7.17
N LYS A 46 -2.70 -13.65 -7.23
CA LYS A 46 -2.65 -14.95 -6.57
C LYS A 46 -1.40 -15.74 -6.97
N ALA A 47 -1.12 -15.81 -8.28
CA ALA A 47 0.06 -16.48 -8.80
C ALA A 47 1.37 -15.87 -8.29
N MET A 48 1.46 -14.53 -8.21
CA MET A 48 2.64 -13.85 -7.66
C MET A 48 2.83 -14.13 -6.16
N LEU A 49 1.76 -14.16 -5.38
CA LEU A 49 1.81 -14.45 -3.95
C LEU A 49 2.16 -15.92 -3.67
N ALA A 50 1.71 -16.84 -4.54
CA ALA A 50 2.02 -18.26 -4.44
C ALA A 50 3.45 -18.61 -4.88
N ALA A 51 4.12 -17.75 -5.66
CA ALA A 51 5.49 -17.99 -6.11
C ALA A 51 6.49 -17.84 -4.94
N ALA A 52 7.23 -18.90 -4.64
CA ALA A 52 8.18 -18.92 -3.52
C ALA A 52 9.39 -18.00 -3.75
N ASP A 53 9.80 -17.87 -5.00
CA ASP A 53 10.99 -17.12 -5.40
C ASP A 53 10.70 -16.13 -6.53
N ALA A 54 11.44 -15.02 -6.52
CA ALA A 54 11.48 -14.08 -7.63
C ALA A 54 12.94 -13.82 -8.04
N PRO A 55 13.21 -13.63 -9.34
CA PRO A 55 14.53 -13.22 -9.81
C PRO A 55 14.85 -11.80 -9.34
N ILE A 56 16.13 -11.56 -9.05
CA ILE A 56 16.65 -10.21 -8.83
C ILE A 56 16.71 -9.49 -10.19
N LYS A 57 16.11 -8.31 -10.28
CA LYS A 57 16.05 -7.53 -11.53
C LYS A 57 16.55 -6.11 -11.32
N GLN A 58 17.25 -5.59 -12.31
CA GLN A 58 17.63 -4.18 -12.37
C GLN A 58 16.44 -3.31 -12.78
N HIS A 59 16.45 -2.04 -12.42
CA HIS A 59 15.35 -1.09 -12.64
C HIS A 59 14.86 -1.04 -14.09
N SER A 60 15.76 -1.03 -15.07
CA SER A 60 15.45 -0.95 -16.50
C SER A 60 14.70 -2.18 -17.05
N ALA A 61 14.67 -3.29 -16.32
CA ALA A 61 14.00 -4.53 -16.75
C ALA A 61 12.55 -4.63 -16.26
N ILE A 62 12.00 -3.58 -15.61
CA ILE A 62 10.72 -3.64 -14.91
C ILE A 62 9.64 -2.85 -15.64
N GLN A 63 8.55 -3.54 -15.95
CA GLN A 63 7.32 -2.91 -16.38
C GLN A 63 6.53 -2.46 -15.15
N SER A 64 6.41 -1.15 -14.96
CA SER A 64 5.86 -0.53 -13.74
C SER A 64 4.34 -0.64 -13.58
N PHE A 65 3.59 -1.19 -14.55
CA PHE A 65 2.13 -1.01 -14.64
C PHE A 65 1.30 -2.29 -14.57
N LEU A 66 1.86 -3.39 -14.10
CA LEU A 66 1.10 -4.64 -13.96
C LEU A 66 -0.10 -4.54 -13.01
N TRP A 67 -0.10 -3.55 -12.12
CA TRP A 67 -1.16 -3.31 -11.13
C TRP A 67 -2.39 -2.59 -11.69
N HIS A 68 -2.29 -1.95 -12.87
CA HIS A 68 -3.41 -1.29 -13.54
C HIS A 68 -4.18 -2.19 -14.48
N GLU A 69 -3.57 -3.27 -14.92
CA GLU A 69 -4.21 -4.15 -15.89
C GLU A 69 -5.61 -4.60 -15.46
N GLY A 70 -5.81 -4.83 -14.15
CA GLY A 70 -7.09 -5.26 -13.61
C GLY A 70 -8.18 -4.21 -13.79
N ILE A 71 -7.89 -2.94 -13.42
CA ILE A 71 -8.88 -1.87 -13.56
C ILE A 71 -9.11 -1.51 -15.03
N GLU A 72 -8.08 -1.54 -15.87
CA GLU A 72 -8.20 -1.31 -17.32
C GLU A 72 -8.99 -2.42 -18.01
N LYS A 73 -8.94 -3.65 -17.51
CA LYS A 73 -9.74 -4.79 -17.99
C LYS A 73 -11.12 -4.87 -17.34
N GLY A 74 -11.44 -3.95 -16.42
CA GLY A 74 -12.69 -3.95 -15.67
C GLY A 74 -12.83 -5.14 -14.71
N GLU A 75 -11.73 -5.71 -14.22
CA GLU A 75 -11.76 -6.78 -13.20
C GLU A 75 -12.23 -6.23 -11.85
N PHE A 76 -11.95 -4.96 -11.57
CA PHE A 76 -12.41 -4.20 -10.40
C PHE A 76 -12.51 -2.71 -10.74
N SER A 77 -13.31 -1.98 -9.96
CA SER A 77 -13.53 -0.54 -10.15
C SER A 77 -12.78 0.33 -9.15
N VAL A 78 -12.39 -0.24 -8.01
CA VAL A 78 -11.69 0.45 -6.92
C VAL A 78 -10.47 -0.36 -6.51
N TYR A 79 -9.35 0.33 -6.28
CA TYR A 79 -8.20 -0.28 -5.61
C TYR A 79 -7.36 0.76 -4.87
N HIS A 80 -6.56 0.29 -3.91
CA HIS A 80 -5.69 1.13 -3.11
C HIS A 80 -4.24 0.63 -3.09
N ALA A 81 -3.30 1.58 -3.07
CA ALA A 81 -1.87 1.32 -2.93
C ALA A 81 -1.17 2.52 -2.26
N CYS A 82 0.18 2.53 -2.27
CA CYS A 82 0.96 3.66 -1.78
C CYS A 82 0.66 4.94 -2.59
N GLU A 83 0.75 6.11 -1.96
CA GLU A 83 0.43 7.40 -2.58
C GLU A 83 1.27 7.67 -3.85
N TRP A 84 2.57 7.46 -3.80
CA TRP A 84 3.48 7.65 -4.95
C TRP A 84 3.08 6.78 -6.15
N GLY A 85 2.89 5.47 -5.89
CA GLY A 85 2.51 4.53 -6.92
C GLY A 85 1.16 4.84 -7.53
N GLN A 86 0.18 5.29 -6.74
CA GLN A 86 -1.12 5.70 -7.25
C GLN A 86 -1.04 6.96 -8.10
N MET A 87 -0.30 7.97 -7.68
CA MET A 87 -0.06 9.17 -8.48
C MET A 87 0.56 8.82 -9.84
N ARG A 88 1.62 8.01 -9.84
CA ARG A 88 2.28 7.58 -11.07
C ARG A 88 1.35 6.81 -11.99
N ARG A 89 0.61 5.86 -11.44
CA ARG A 89 -0.29 5.02 -12.23
C ARG A 89 -1.49 5.79 -12.75
N THR A 90 -2.09 6.66 -11.94
CA THR A 90 -3.19 7.51 -12.39
C THR A 90 -2.77 8.42 -13.55
N GLN A 91 -1.50 8.89 -13.54
CA GLN A 91 -0.94 9.64 -14.65
C GLN A 91 -0.86 8.81 -15.95
N ASP A 92 -0.44 7.56 -15.82
CA ASP A 92 -0.04 6.73 -16.97
C ASP A 92 -1.19 5.85 -17.51
N THR A 93 -2.34 5.77 -16.82
CA THR A 93 -3.50 4.98 -17.26
C THR A 93 -4.37 5.72 -18.25
N CYS A 94 -4.96 4.98 -19.20
CA CYS A 94 -5.97 5.48 -20.13
C CYS A 94 -7.40 5.23 -19.65
N ALA A 95 -7.61 4.54 -18.52
CA ALA A 95 -8.93 4.14 -18.03
C ALA A 95 -9.73 5.27 -17.32
N GLY A 96 -9.25 6.52 -17.33
CA GLY A 96 -9.92 7.64 -16.67
C GLY A 96 -9.94 7.54 -15.14
N VAL A 97 -9.10 6.69 -14.57
CA VAL A 97 -8.97 6.47 -13.12
C VAL A 97 -8.56 7.76 -12.42
N LYS A 98 -9.14 8.00 -11.25
CA LYS A 98 -8.83 9.15 -10.40
C LYS A 98 -8.59 8.73 -8.96
N VAL A 99 -7.73 9.49 -8.27
CA VAL A 99 -7.64 9.45 -6.81
C VAL A 99 -8.93 9.97 -6.22
N ILE A 100 -9.55 9.20 -5.33
CA ILE A 100 -10.83 9.53 -4.70
C ILE A 100 -10.70 9.82 -3.21
N THR A 101 -9.72 9.23 -2.51
CA THR A 101 -9.49 9.46 -1.08
C THR A 101 -8.11 8.94 -0.66
N LYS A 102 -7.68 9.29 0.55
CA LYS A 102 -6.61 8.56 1.23
C LYS A 102 -7.14 7.19 1.68
N ARG A 103 -6.33 6.15 1.54
CA ARG A 103 -6.68 4.82 2.01
C ARG A 103 -6.90 4.82 3.53
N ALA A 104 -7.87 4.06 4.01
CA ALA A 104 -8.21 3.94 5.43
C ALA A 104 -7.14 3.26 6.29
N ALA A 105 -6.04 2.80 5.72
CA ALA A 105 -4.91 2.17 6.40
C ALA A 105 -3.62 2.95 6.15
N VAL A 106 -2.91 3.35 7.22
CA VAL A 106 -1.56 3.90 7.16
C VAL A 106 -0.57 2.75 7.09
N SER A 107 0.33 2.80 6.13
CA SER A 107 1.33 1.74 5.95
C SER A 107 2.51 1.93 6.88
N THR A 108 2.94 0.84 7.52
CA THR A 108 4.27 0.74 8.11
C THR A 108 5.18 -0.01 7.14
N GLN A 109 6.38 0.49 6.94
CA GLN A 109 7.41 -0.18 6.16
C GLN A 109 8.72 -0.13 6.95
N ALA A 110 9.44 -1.25 6.98
CA ALA A 110 10.74 -1.34 7.63
C ALA A 110 11.78 -1.92 6.69
N ILE A 111 13.05 -1.55 6.88
CA ILE A 111 14.19 -2.25 6.27
C ILE A 111 14.70 -3.25 7.28
N ILE A 112 14.70 -4.52 6.89
CA ILE A 112 15.17 -5.64 7.70
C ILE A 112 16.48 -6.22 7.16
N VAL A 113 17.28 -6.74 8.06
CA VAL A 113 18.49 -7.53 7.77
C VAL A 113 18.52 -8.76 8.68
N ARG A 114 19.29 -9.78 8.33
CA ARG A 114 19.45 -10.96 9.19
C ARG A 114 20.05 -10.58 10.55
N GLY A 115 19.76 -11.35 11.59
CA GLY A 115 20.28 -11.11 12.95
C GLY A 115 21.80 -11.13 13.05
N ASP A 116 22.46 -11.96 12.24
CA ASP A 116 23.92 -12.10 12.15
C ASP A 116 24.58 -11.09 11.19
N SER A 117 23.79 -10.22 10.54
CA SER A 117 24.30 -9.18 9.64
C SER A 117 25.19 -8.17 10.38
N PRO A 118 26.25 -7.62 9.76
CA PRO A 118 27.06 -6.56 10.35
C PRO A 118 26.36 -5.20 10.44
N TYR A 119 25.22 -5.02 9.72
CA TYR A 119 24.49 -3.75 9.65
C TYR A 119 23.63 -3.54 10.90
N ASN A 120 23.68 -2.34 11.51
CA ASN A 120 22.97 -2.02 12.75
C ASN A 120 22.24 -0.66 12.70
N VAL A 121 22.67 0.24 11.84
CA VAL A 121 22.09 1.59 11.66
C VAL A 121 21.89 1.88 10.17
N PRO A 122 21.01 2.83 9.81
CA PRO A 122 20.75 3.16 8.39
C PRO A 122 22.00 3.50 7.58
N GLN A 123 22.99 4.15 8.18
CA GLN A 123 24.24 4.53 7.53
C GLN A 123 25.06 3.33 7.04
N ASP A 124 24.92 2.18 7.69
CA ASP A 124 25.61 0.93 7.31
C ASP A 124 25.10 0.40 5.96
N LEU A 125 23.93 0.87 5.50
CA LEU A 125 23.33 0.47 4.23
C LEU A 125 23.79 1.31 3.03
N ALA A 126 24.78 2.21 3.21
CA ALA A 126 25.37 2.94 2.08
C ALA A 126 25.98 1.95 1.08
N ASP A 127 25.58 2.08 -0.19
CA ASP A 127 25.94 1.18 -1.30
C ASP A 127 25.54 -0.30 -1.15
N VAL A 128 24.69 -0.62 -0.16
CA VAL A 128 24.10 -1.96 0.03
C VAL A 128 22.77 -2.03 -0.72
N GLU A 129 22.58 -3.06 -1.55
CA GLU A 129 21.33 -3.29 -2.26
C GLU A 129 20.21 -3.67 -1.30
N VAL A 130 19.14 -2.85 -1.26
CA VAL A 130 17.91 -3.12 -0.54
C VAL A 130 16.86 -3.68 -1.49
N ALA A 131 16.35 -4.87 -1.21
CA ALA A 131 15.28 -5.47 -2.01
C ALA A 131 13.97 -4.71 -1.84
N VAL A 132 13.39 -4.29 -2.96
CA VAL A 132 12.12 -3.56 -3.03
C VAL A 132 11.25 -4.14 -4.16
N ASN A 133 9.99 -3.73 -4.21
CA ASN A 133 9.17 -3.87 -5.41
C ASN A 133 9.13 -2.51 -6.10
N TYR A 134 9.79 -2.38 -7.26
CA TYR A 134 9.86 -1.10 -7.97
C TYR A 134 8.47 -0.56 -8.29
N HIS A 135 8.31 0.76 -8.16
CA HIS A 135 7.06 1.50 -8.33
C HIS A 135 5.94 1.10 -7.37
N ALA A 136 6.30 0.46 -6.23
CA ALA A 136 5.41 0.20 -5.12
C ALA A 136 5.94 0.87 -3.83
N GLY A 137 5.16 0.83 -2.75
CA GLY A 137 5.48 1.50 -1.48
C GLY A 137 6.88 1.21 -0.95
N SER A 138 7.31 -0.06 -1.02
CA SER A 138 8.66 -0.45 -0.59
C SER A 138 9.79 0.28 -1.34
N HIS A 139 9.61 0.59 -2.62
CA HIS A 139 10.61 1.35 -3.37
C HIS A 139 10.68 2.81 -2.89
N TYR A 140 9.55 3.52 -2.99
CA TYR A 140 9.51 4.94 -2.70
C TYR A 140 9.87 5.27 -1.25
N ILE A 141 9.33 4.49 -0.29
CA ILE A 141 9.60 4.75 1.13
C ILE A 141 11.06 4.42 1.50
N THR A 142 11.69 3.40 0.86
CA THR A 142 13.12 3.11 1.06
C THR A 142 13.98 4.29 0.64
N LEU A 143 13.70 4.89 -0.51
CA LEU A 143 14.39 6.11 -0.95
C LEU A 143 14.24 7.24 0.07
N GLY A 144 13.03 7.43 0.61
CA GLY A 144 12.74 8.44 1.63
C GLY A 144 13.42 8.15 2.98
N MET A 145 13.33 6.91 3.47
CA MET A 145 13.94 6.51 4.75
C MET A 145 15.45 6.71 4.76
N LEU A 146 16.14 6.35 3.68
CA LEU A 146 17.60 6.39 3.62
C LEU A 146 18.14 7.77 3.24
N ALA A 147 17.36 8.64 2.58
CA ALA A 147 17.75 9.97 2.17
C ALA A 147 18.20 10.89 3.33
N GLY A 148 17.74 10.64 4.56
CA GLY A 148 18.15 11.37 5.76
C GLY A 148 19.50 10.93 6.34
N PHE A 149 20.08 9.83 5.85
CA PHE A 149 21.26 9.20 6.44
C PHE A 149 22.44 9.08 5.48
N MET A 150 22.21 9.17 4.18
CA MET A 150 23.24 9.01 3.14
C MET A 150 22.90 9.82 1.89
N LYS A 151 23.85 9.97 0.99
CA LYS A 151 23.62 10.63 -0.30
C LYS A 151 22.72 9.77 -1.19
N GLN A 152 22.00 10.41 -2.10
CA GLN A 152 21.06 9.72 -3.00
C GLN A 152 21.74 8.65 -3.86
N ASP A 153 22.95 8.89 -4.33
CA ASP A 153 23.73 7.96 -5.14
C ASP A 153 24.23 6.72 -4.37
N GLN A 154 24.23 6.79 -3.03
CA GLN A 154 24.57 5.68 -2.14
C GLN A 154 23.35 4.81 -1.79
N VAL A 155 22.13 5.28 -2.06
CA VAL A 155 20.91 4.46 -1.86
C VAL A 155 20.76 3.52 -3.02
N LYS A 156 21.08 2.24 -2.80
CA LYS A 156 20.96 1.18 -3.81
C LYS A 156 19.70 0.35 -3.57
N THR A 157 18.93 0.15 -4.61
CA THR A 157 17.74 -0.71 -4.57
C THR A 157 17.78 -1.72 -5.69
N VAL A 158 17.17 -2.88 -5.44
CA VAL A 158 17.04 -3.95 -6.43
C VAL A 158 15.63 -4.53 -6.38
N HIS A 159 15.07 -4.91 -7.53
CA HIS A 159 13.73 -5.47 -7.57
C HIS A 159 13.72 -6.94 -7.20
N ILE A 160 12.96 -7.25 -6.16
CA ILE A 160 12.52 -8.61 -5.82
C ILE A 160 11.03 -8.53 -5.46
N GLY A 161 10.17 -8.89 -6.34
CA GLY A 161 8.73 -9.11 -6.25
C GLY A 161 7.94 -8.62 -5.01
N VAL A 162 7.06 -9.49 -4.55
CA VAL A 162 6.14 -9.27 -3.41
C VAL A 162 6.83 -9.50 -2.04
N PRO A 163 6.21 -9.11 -0.91
CA PRO A 163 6.88 -9.13 0.40
C PRO A 163 7.46 -10.49 0.81
N ASN A 164 6.74 -11.59 0.60
CA ASN A 164 7.23 -12.94 0.90
C ASN A 164 8.53 -13.28 0.16
N GLN A 165 8.63 -12.90 -1.10
CA GLN A 165 9.81 -13.16 -1.94
C GLN A 165 11.03 -12.34 -1.47
N ARG A 166 10.84 -11.08 -1.09
CA ARG A 166 11.90 -10.23 -0.51
C ARG A 166 12.36 -10.76 0.84
N PHE A 167 11.40 -11.12 1.68
CA PHE A 167 11.67 -11.72 2.99
C PHE A 167 12.49 -13.00 2.87
N LYS A 168 12.05 -13.92 2.00
CA LYS A 168 12.75 -15.17 1.72
C LYS A 168 14.14 -14.91 1.15
N ALA A 169 14.33 -13.93 0.28
CA ALA A 169 15.64 -13.59 -0.28
C ALA A 169 16.65 -13.14 0.78
N VAL A 170 16.22 -12.39 1.82
CA VAL A 170 17.08 -12.07 2.97
C VAL A 170 17.32 -13.28 3.83
N MET A 171 16.30 -14.08 4.12
CA MET A 171 16.42 -15.30 4.92
C MET A 171 17.43 -16.29 4.33
N ASP A 172 17.41 -16.46 3.01
CA ASP A 172 18.31 -17.35 2.26
C ASP A 172 19.70 -16.72 2.02
N GLY A 173 19.93 -15.47 2.43
CA GLY A 173 21.21 -14.77 2.23
C GLY A 173 21.47 -14.33 0.78
N ARG A 174 20.48 -14.40 -0.11
CA ARG A 174 20.58 -13.92 -1.51
C ARG A 174 20.69 -12.42 -1.63
N ILE A 175 20.19 -11.70 -0.65
CA ILE A 175 20.27 -10.25 -0.50
C ILE A 175 20.50 -9.90 0.97
N GLN A 176 21.17 -8.76 1.21
CA GLN A 176 21.51 -8.38 2.58
C GLN A 176 20.39 -7.65 3.33
N ALA A 177 19.57 -6.88 2.62
CA ALA A 177 18.52 -6.08 3.21
C ALA A 177 17.24 -6.08 2.34
N ALA A 178 16.09 -5.98 2.96
CA ALA A 178 14.82 -5.87 2.26
C ALA A 178 13.84 -4.92 2.96
N ALA A 179 13.05 -4.22 2.17
CA ALA A 179 11.94 -3.43 2.66
C ALA A 179 10.67 -4.28 2.72
N VAL A 180 10.09 -4.43 3.92
CA VAL A 180 8.88 -5.20 4.18
C VAL A 180 7.88 -4.41 5.04
N MET A 181 6.60 -4.81 5.01
CA MET A 181 5.54 -4.27 5.85
C MET A 181 5.02 -5.35 6.82
N GLU A 182 4.08 -4.98 7.71
CA GLU A 182 3.36 -5.99 8.49
C GLU A 182 2.54 -6.93 7.59
N PRO A 183 2.46 -8.21 7.92
CA PRO A 183 2.98 -8.89 9.13
C PRO A 183 4.45 -9.35 9.01
N TRP A 184 5.12 -9.06 7.92
CA TRP A 184 6.50 -9.51 7.63
C TRP A 184 7.54 -8.86 8.54
N ILE A 185 7.26 -7.66 9.12
CA ILE A 185 8.14 -7.04 10.13
C ILE A 185 8.10 -7.88 11.41
N SER A 186 6.90 -8.20 11.91
CA SER A 186 6.74 -9.07 13.08
C SER A 186 7.30 -10.48 12.86
N ALA A 187 7.16 -11.03 11.65
CA ALA A 187 7.78 -12.30 11.28
C ALA A 187 9.32 -12.23 11.33
N ALA A 188 9.91 -11.14 10.86
CA ALA A 188 11.35 -10.89 10.93
C ALA A 188 11.84 -10.82 12.38
N GLU A 189 11.17 -10.06 13.22
CA GLU A 189 11.50 -9.93 14.66
C GLU A 189 11.41 -11.29 15.36
N LYS A 190 10.36 -12.08 15.07
CA LYS A 190 10.22 -13.45 15.63
C LYS A 190 11.35 -14.37 15.25
N LEU A 191 11.92 -14.22 14.05
CA LEU A 191 13.09 -14.98 13.59
C LEU A 191 14.44 -14.38 14.02
N GLY A 192 14.42 -13.31 14.83
CA GLY A 192 15.62 -12.65 15.33
C GLY A 192 16.33 -11.77 14.30
N PHE A 193 15.64 -11.34 13.24
CA PHE A 193 16.16 -10.34 12.31
C PHE A 193 16.19 -8.97 12.97
N LYS A 194 17.06 -8.09 12.47
CA LYS A 194 17.14 -6.70 12.91
C LYS A 194 16.30 -5.81 12.00
N VAL A 195 15.53 -4.90 12.62
CA VAL A 195 14.88 -3.77 11.95
C VAL A 195 15.85 -2.60 11.99
N ILE A 196 16.34 -2.16 10.84
CA ILE A 196 17.33 -1.07 10.72
C ILE A 196 16.66 0.30 10.82
N CYS A 197 15.53 0.47 10.14
CA CYS A 197 14.69 1.66 10.26
C CYS A 197 13.26 1.32 9.86
N GLU A 198 12.32 2.12 10.33
CA GLU A 198 10.92 2.00 9.95
C GLU A 198 10.31 3.39 9.72
N ALA A 199 9.32 3.47 8.87
CA ALA A 199 8.56 4.68 8.60
C ALA A 199 7.10 4.37 8.27
N PHE A 200 6.25 5.39 8.40
CA PHE A 200 4.83 5.34 8.07
C PHE A 200 4.57 6.20 6.84
N TYR A 201 3.63 5.76 6.00
CA TYR A 201 3.21 6.51 4.83
C TYR A 201 1.73 6.29 4.49
N ASN A 202 1.14 7.26 3.85
CA ASN A 202 -0.24 7.18 3.38
C ASN A 202 -0.36 6.32 2.12
N GLY A 203 -1.50 5.67 1.98
CA GLY A 203 -1.95 5.14 0.70
C GLY A 203 -3.03 6.03 0.11
N LEU A 204 -3.26 5.86 -1.19
CA LEU A 204 -4.39 6.45 -1.89
C LEU A 204 -5.29 5.36 -2.44
N GLU A 205 -6.57 5.65 -2.48
CA GLU A 205 -7.60 4.87 -3.15
C GLU A 205 -7.92 5.53 -4.48
N VAL A 206 -8.01 4.75 -5.52
CA VAL A 206 -8.39 5.21 -6.86
C VAL A 206 -9.60 4.43 -7.35
N ALA A 207 -10.39 5.09 -8.18
CA ALA A 207 -11.56 4.49 -8.81
C ALA A 207 -11.63 4.84 -10.30
N ASP A 208 -12.25 3.95 -11.06
CA ASP A 208 -12.65 4.23 -12.43
C ASP A 208 -13.93 5.10 -12.49
N PRO A 209 -14.32 5.62 -13.66
CA PRO A 209 -15.48 6.49 -13.79
C PRO A 209 -16.83 5.85 -13.44
N SER A 210 -16.93 4.54 -13.25
CA SER A 210 -18.19 3.88 -12.84
C SER A 210 -18.55 4.16 -11.38
N VAL A 211 -17.57 4.59 -10.56
CA VAL A 211 -17.79 4.99 -9.18
C VAL A 211 -18.27 6.44 -9.14
N ASP A 212 -19.58 6.61 -9.20
CA ASP A 212 -20.22 7.91 -9.08
C ASP A 212 -20.15 8.47 -7.64
N THR A 213 -20.59 9.72 -7.47
CA THR A 213 -20.55 10.42 -6.17
C THR A 213 -21.33 9.68 -5.09
N GLU A 214 -22.49 9.11 -5.42
CA GLU A 214 -23.34 8.41 -4.46
C GLU A 214 -22.70 7.11 -3.99
N LEU A 215 -22.15 6.33 -4.93
CA LEU A 215 -21.40 5.11 -4.63
C LEU A 215 -20.14 5.41 -3.80
N PHE A 216 -19.39 6.44 -4.18
CA PHE A 216 -18.23 6.90 -3.43
C PHE A 216 -18.59 7.27 -1.97
N ASP A 217 -19.64 8.08 -1.77
CA ASP A 217 -20.06 8.48 -0.42
C ASP A 217 -20.51 7.27 0.41
N ALA A 218 -21.18 6.28 -0.19
CA ALA A 218 -21.57 5.02 0.46
C ALA A 218 -20.36 4.17 0.88
N LEU A 219 -19.42 3.95 -0.03
CA LEU A 219 -18.18 3.23 0.29
C LEU A 219 -17.42 3.91 1.42
N ARG A 220 -17.27 5.24 1.36
CA ARG A 220 -16.59 6.01 2.39
C ARG A 220 -17.25 5.89 3.76
N ARG A 221 -18.59 5.94 3.85
CA ARG A 221 -19.30 5.75 5.14
C ARG A 221 -19.10 4.34 5.69
N ALA A 222 -19.13 3.33 4.84
CA ALA A 222 -18.85 1.94 5.25
C ALA A 222 -17.41 1.79 5.79
N HIS A 223 -16.41 2.38 5.12
CA HIS A 223 -15.02 2.37 5.59
C HIS A 223 -14.83 3.11 6.91
N ILE A 224 -15.51 4.25 7.14
CA ILE A 224 -15.48 4.96 8.43
C ILE A 224 -15.95 4.02 9.55
N ARG A 225 -17.09 3.35 9.39
CA ARG A 225 -17.62 2.39 10.37
C ARG A 225 -16.65 1.23 10.60
N ALA A 226 -16.02 0.71 9.55
CA ALA A 226 -15.04 -0.36 9.66
C ALA A 226 -13.80 0.09 10.45
N VAL A 227 -13.30 1.30 10.20
CA VAL A 227 -12.18 1.87 10.95
C VAL A 227 -12.53 2.06 12.43
N ASP A 228 -13.73 2.57 12.74
CA ASP A 228 -14.20 2.69 14.12
C ASP A 228 -14.24 1.32 14.82
N LYS A 229 -14.74 0.30 14.13
CA LYS A 229 -14.78 -1.08 14.64
C LYS A 229 -13.38 -1.63 14.90
N ILE A 230 -12.44 -1.45 13.95
CA ILE A 230 -11.05 -1.87 14.09
C ILE A 230 -10.37 -1.16 15.24
N ASN A 231 -10.54 0.16 15.36
CA ASN A 231 -9.91 0.96 16.40
C ASN A 231 -10.51 0.69 17.79
N GLN A 232 -11.76 0.24 17.87
CA GLN A 232 -12.36 -0.21 19.12
C GLN A 232 -11.70 -1.51 19.60
N ASP A 233 -11.55 -2.50 18.73
CA ASP A 233 -10.82 -3.75 19.01
C ASP A 233 -10.38 -4.43 17.72
N ILE A 234 -9.07 -4.38 17.43
CA ILE A 234 -8.49 -5.02 16.24
C ILE A 234 -8.30 -6.54 16.40
N ARG A 235 -8.25 -7.06 17.63
CA ARG A 235 -7.87 -8.46 17.91
C ARG A 235 -8.68 -9.50 17.16
N PRO A 236 -10.01 -9.40 16.98
CA PRO A 236 -10.78 -10.36 16.20
C PRO A 236 -10.32 -10.51 14.74
N TRP A 237 -9.64 -9.51 14.19
CA TRP A 237 -9.27 -9.40 12.79
C TRP A 237 -7.79 -9.74 12.50
N LEU A 238 -6.96 -9.88 13.54
CA LEU A 238 -5.51 -10.11 13.40
C LEU A 238 -5.16 -11.41 12.66
N HIS A 239 -6.06 -12.40 12.67
CA HIS A 239 -5.86 -13.64 11.96
C HIS A 239 -5.75 -13.46 10.44
N HIS A 240 -6.35 -12.41 9.86
CA HIS A 240 -6.19 -12.09 8.45
C HIS A 240 -4.75 -11.70 8.10
N LEU A 241 -4.05 -11.04 9.03
CA LEU A 241 -2.66 -10.63 8.85
C LEU A 241 -1.73 -11.83 9.01
N THR A 242 -1.88 -12.61 10.09
CA THR A 242 -1.00 -13.76 10.36
C THR A 242 -1.11 -14.83 9.26
N ALA A 243 -2.28 -14.97 8.63
CA ALA A 243 -2.49 -15.90 7.52
C ALA A 243 -1.68 -15.57 6.25
N GLU A 244 -1.16 -14.34 6.10
CA GLU A 244 -0.31 -13.96 4.97
C GLU A 244 1.11 -14.53 5.05
N VAL A 245 1.55 -14.96 6.24
CA VAL A 245 2.88 -15.54 6.44
C VAL A 245 2.76 -17.05 6.40
N PRO A 246 3.34 -17.73 5.38
CA PRO A 246 3.32 -19.18 5.30
C PRO A 246 3.97 -19.83 6.53
N ALA A 247 3.32 -20.86 7.09
CA ALA A 247 3.77 -21.51 8.32
C ALA A 247 5.11 -22.25 8.18
N ASP A 248 5.53 -22.59 6.96
CA ASP A 248 6.83 -23.15 6.64
C ASP A 248 7.97 -22.11 6.67
N ILE A 249 7.64 -20.81 6.60
CA ILE A 249 8.59 -19.73 6.86
C ILE A 249 8.68 -19.48 8.36
N VAL A 250 7.56 -19.13 8.99
CA VAL A 250 7.41 -19.00 10.44
C VAL A 250 5.93 -19.07 10.83
N LYS A 251 5.60 -19.86 11.84
CA LYS A 251 4.25 -19.86 12.40
C LYS A 251 4.06 -18.57 13.20
N LEU A 252 3.36 -17.60 12.61
CA LEU A 252 3.05 -16.31 13.22
C LEU A 252 1.73 -16.39 13.99
N GLU A 253 1.76 -16.08 15.27
CA GLU A 253 0.57 -15.97 16.12
C GLU A 253 0.12 -14.49 16.20
N THR A 254 -1.15 -14.25 16.51
CA THR A 254 -1.67 -12.87 16.63
C THR A 254 -0.98 -12.06 17.72
N SER A 255 -0.45 -12.72 18.76
CA SER A 255 0.34 -12.11 19.82
C SER A 255 1.75 -11.65 19.38
N ASP A 256 2.24 -12.11 18.24
CA ASP A 256 3.53 -11.69 17.69
C ASP A 256 3.43 -10.33 16.96
N LEU A 257 2.21 -9.91 16.60
CA LEU A 257 2.00 -8.68 15.86
C LEU A 257 2.21 -7.44 16.75
N HIS A 258 3.00 -6.49 16.26
CA HIS A 258 3.23 -5.22 16.95
C HIS A 258 2.10 -4.23 16.66
N LEU A 259 1.06 -4.21 17.52
CA LEU A 259 -0.16 -3.43 17.30
C LEU A 259 0.06 -1.93 16.98
N PRO A 260 1.04 -1.21 17.58
CA PRO A 260 1.32 0.20 17.23
C PRO A 260 1.67 0.44 15.76
N ARG A 261 2.08 -0.60 15.01
CA ARG A 261 2.33 -0.53 13.56
C ARG A 261 1.06 -0.65 12.72
N LEU A 262 -0.04 -1.10 13.32
CA LEU A 262 -1.34 -1.28 12.67
C LEU A 262 -2.19 -0.04 12.91
N ARG A 263 -2.19 0.89 11.95
CA ARG A 263 -2.86 2.19 12.08
C ARG A 263 -3.95 2.32 11.03
N TYR A 264 -5.16 2.61 11.51
CA TYR A 264 -6.34 2.77 10.66
C TYR A 264 -6.98 4.11 10.94
N ASN A 265 -7.12 4.92 9.91
CA ASN A 265 -7.70 6.27 9.97
C ASN A 265 -8.94 6.33 9.08
N HIS A 266 -9.88 7.20 9.43
CA HIS A 266 -10.98 7.50 8.52
C HIS A 266 -10.44 7.94 7.15
N PRO A 267 -11.07 7.52 6.04
CA PRO A 267 -10.70 7.99 4.71
C PRO A 267 -10.84 9.51 4.62
N GLU A 268 -9.74 10.21 4.46
CA GLU A 268 -9.67 11.65 4.31
C GLU A 268 -9.41 12.01 2.85
N PHE A 269 -9.80 13.23 2.44
CA PHE A 269 -9.50 13.69 1.11
C PHE A 269 -8.03 14.08 0.98
N TYR A 270 -7.48 13.82 -0.21
CA TYR A 270 -6.10 14.18 -0.51
C TYR A 270 -6.04 15.67 -0.85
N SER A 271 -5.32 16.45 -0.07
CA SER A 271 -5.26 17.91 -0.25
C SER A 271 -4.24 18.30 -1.32
N PRO A 272 -4.40 19.50 -1.94
CA PRO A 272 -3.40 20.03 -2.88
C PRO A 272 -2.00 20.16 -2.29
N ALA A 273 -1.89 20.48 -0.99
CA ALA A 273 -0.60 20.61 -0.31
C ALA A 273 0.09 19.25 -0.10
N GLU A 274 -0.67 18.20 0.25
CA GLU A 274 -0.15 16.83 0.34
C GLU A 274 0.28 16.34 -1.04
N PHE A 275 -0.55 16.55 -2.05
CA PHE A 275 -0.22 16.25 -3.44
C PHE A 275 1.10 16.90 -3.84
N GLN A 276 1.26 18.20 -3.60
CA GLN A 276 2.45 18.93 -4.03
C GLN A 276 3.72 18.39 -3.38
N ARG A 277 3.70 18.12 -2.07
CA ARG A 277 4.87 17.53 -1.38
C ARG A 277 5.28 16.19 -1.96
N THR A 278 4.31 15.31 -2.20
CA THR A 278 4.57 13.98 -2.76
C THR A 278 5.04 14.09 -4.21
N TYR A 279 4.44 14.98 -4.97
CA TYR A 279 4.77 15.23 -6.37
C TYR A 279 6.20 15.77 -6.55
N ASP A 280 6.58 16.79 -5.75
CA ASP A 280 7.92 17.36 -5.77
C ASP A 280 9.01 16.32 -5.47
N PHE A 281 8.78 15.49 -4.45
CA PHE A 281 9.66 14.36 -4.15
C PHE A 281 9.83 13.41 -5.33
N MET A 282 8.75 13.14 -6.06
CA MET A 282 8.77 12.24 -7.21
C MET A 282 9.43 12.87 -8.44
N VAL A 283 9.16 14.15 -8.71
CA VAL A 283 9.75 14.89 -9.83
C VAL A 283 11.26 15.03 -9.64
N GLU A 284 11.71 15.44 -8.45
CA GLU A 284 13.12 15.56 -8.11
C GLU A 284 13.93 14.28 -8.39
N ARG A 285 13.27 13.12 -8.26
CA ARG A 285 13.87 11.79 -8.44
C ARG A 285 13.56 11.13 -9.78
N GLY A 286 12.90 11.85 -10.70
CA GLY A 286 12.52 11.30 -12.01
C GLY A 286 11.52 10.14 -11.94
N LEU A 287 10.70 10.10 -10.90
CA LEU A 287 9.76 9.00 -10.62
C LEU A 287 8.35 9.25 -11.18
N ILE A 288 8.06 10.45 -11.66
CA ILE A 288 6.78 10.85 -12.26
C ILE A 288 7.06 11.87 -13.38
N ASN A 289 6.13 12.00 -14.33
CA ASN A 289 6.20 13.03 -15.36
C ASN A 289 5.89 14.41 -14.74
N PRO A 290 6.74 15.44 -14.96
CA PRO A 290 6.57 16.77 -14.37
C PRO A 290 5.38 17.59 -14.90
N GLU A 291 4.61 17.05 -15.85
CA GLU A 291 3.42 17.73 -16.43
C GLU A 291 2.10 17.42 -15.72
N SER A 292 2.12 16.60 -14.67
CA SER A 292 0.91 16.26 -13.92
C SER A 292 0.51 17.37 -12.95
N THR A 293 -0.79 17.47 -12.71
CA THR A 293 -1.37 18.44 -11.78
C THR A 293 -2.37 17.77 -10.85
N PHE A 294 -2.66 18.38 -9.71
CA PHE A 294 -3.67 17.90 -8.78
C PHE A 294 -5.00 17.61 -9.49
N ASP A 295 -5.54 18.54 -10.28
CA ASP A 295 -6.82 18.41 -10.97
C ASP A 295 -6.84 17.32 -12.08
N LYS A 296 -5.65 16.96 -12.58
CA LYS A 296 -5.53 15.83 -13.52
C LYS A 296 -5.63 14.49 -12.82
N LEU A 297 -5.10 14.37 -11.61
CA LEU A 297 -4.94 13.09 -10.91
C LEU A 297 -6.02 12.84 -9.85
N VAL A 298 -6.58 13.88 -9.23
CA VAL A 298 -7.60 13.76 -8.19
C VAL A 298 -9.00 13.94 -8.78
N GLY A 299 -9.94 13.10 -8.39
CA GLY A 299 -11.29 13.05 -8.93
C GLY A 299 -12.20 14.19 -8.44
N GLY A 300 -13.19 14.58 -9.25
CA GLY A 300 -14.11 15.71 -9.10
C GLY A 300 -14.49 16.09 -7.66
N ARG A 301 -15.40 15.32 -7.03
CA ARG A 301 -15.83 15.60 -5.64
C ARG A 301 -14.69 15.50 -4.62
N ALA A 302 -13.78 14.57 -4.78
CA ALA A 302 -12.60 14.44 -3.91
C ALA A 302 -11.67 15.66 -4.05
N ALA A 303 -11.51 16.19 -5.26
CA ALA A 303 -10.73 17.40 -5.50
C ALA A 303 -11.38 18.64 -4.87
N GLU A 304 -12.68 18.78 -4.99
CA GLU A 304 -13.43 19.90 -4.37
C GLU A 304 -13.31 19.87 -2.84
N LEU A 305 -13.57 18.73 -2.22
CA LEU A 305 -13.52 18.56 -0.76
C LEU A 305 -12.08 18.68 -0.22
N GLY A 306 -11.09 18.21 -0.96
CA GLY A 306 -9.68 18.38 -0.60
C GLY A 306 -9.24 19.85 -0.60
N LYS A 307 -9.73 20.65 -1.55
CA LYS A 307 -9.48 22.09 -1.60
C LYS A 307 -10.16 22.86 -0.46
N VAL A 308 -11.41 22.52 -0.13
CA VAL A 308 -12.14 23.12 0.99
C VAL A 308 -11.46 22.80 2.32
N GLY A 309 -11.06 21.56 2.56
CA GLY A 309 -10.32 21.18 3.76
C GLY A 309 -9.01 21.94 3.93
N ALA A 310 -8.29 22.20 2.85
CA ALA A 310 -7.06 22.99 2.87
C ALA A 310 -7.29 24.46 3.22
N GLN A 311 -8.42 25.05 2.79
CA GLN A 311 -8.78 26.44 3.12
C GLN A 311 -9.19 26.63 4.59
N LEU A 312 -9.72 25.58 5.24
CA LEU A 312 -10.10 25.62 6.65
C LEU A 312 -8.90 25.37 7.60
N ALA A 313 -7.82 24.85 7.07
CA ALA A 313 -6.59 24.52 7.83
C ALA A 313 -5.50 25.61 7.71
N SER A 314 -5.68 26.62 6.84
CA SER A 314 -4.82 27.77 6.66
C SER A 314 -5.29 28.97 7.50
#